data_d45123ec5589387ee340cdcd828dd538
#
_entry.id   d45123ec5589387ee340cdcd828dd538
#
_cell.length_a   1.000
_cell.length_b   1.000
_cell.length_c   1.000
_cell.angle_alpha   90.00
_cell.angle_beta   90.00
_cell.angle_gamma   90.00
#
_symmetry.space_group_name_H-M   'P 1'
#
loop_
_entity.id
_entity.type
_entity.pdbx_description
1 polymer ?
#
loop_
_entity_poly.entity_id
_entity_poly.type
_entity_poly.pdbx_seq_one_letter_code
_entity_poly.pdbx_strand_id
1 'polypeptide(L)'
;YVQELENLERRFGPYDRSLLEPLDALISLHSSVDDFEEINSLLGRQLQLVHVTEGPNAFSQLPILESLIRNNLEINNFESVTNNFENRQYVFLQNPDSSLEQKLASMDDLRNWYLTAFNLDTKQNRLPYFMKSRILLQQMLAVAREAYEEKEEGMVPLLYKKALEKYYLMTLLTSVDELGHDANDFIFV
;
A
#
# COMPACT_ATOMS: atom_id res chain seq x y z
N TYR A 1 14.02 -23.73 15.17
CA TYR A 1 13.14 -22.54 15.27
C TYR A 1 11.66 -22.91 15.41
N VAL A 2 11.10 -23.89 14.66
CA VAL A 2 9.68 -24.29 14.80
C VAL A 2 9.37 -24.78 16.22
N GLN A 3 10.19 -25.70 16.75
CA GLN A 3 10.04 -26.18 18.13
C GLN A 3 10.22 -25.08 19.19
N GLU A 4 11.09 -24.12 18.93
CA GLU A 4 11.31 -22.96 19.78
C GLU A 4 10.09 -22.08 19.81
N LEU A 5 9.54 -21.75 18.62
CA LEU A 5 8.32 -20.98 18.47
C LEU A 5 7.15 -21.62 19.24
N GLU A 6 6.90 -22.92 19.06
CA GLU A 6 5.86 -23.65 19.77
C GLU A 6 6.07 -23.67 21.31
N ASN A 7 7.32 -23.74 21.76
CA ASN A 7 7.63 -23.70 23.19
C ASN A 7 7.36 -22.32 23.80
N LEU A 8 7.75 -21.26 23.10
CA LEU A 8 7.49 -19.88 23.52
C LEU A 8 5.99 -19.59 23.54
N GLU A 9 5.23 -20.05 22.53
CA GLU A 9 3.77 -19.89 22.50
C GLU A 9 3.08 -20.60 23.66
N ARG A 10 3.47 -21.83 23.95
CA ARG A 10 2.91 -22.58 25.10
C ARG A 10 3.22 -21.91 26.44
N ARG A 11 4.36 -21.20 26.54
CA ARG A 11 4.83 -20.60 27.78
C ARG A 11 4.28 -19.19 27.98
N PHE A 12 4.24 -18.38 26.94
CA PHE A 12 3.95 -16.95 27.02
C PHE A 12 2.70 -16.53 26.26
N GLY A 13 2.11 -17.44 25.47
CA GLY A 13 0.93 -17.18 24.64
C GLY A 13 1.29 -16.77 23.21
N PRO A 14 0.26 -16.74 22.31
CA PRO A 14 0.45 -16.58 20.87
C PRO A 14 0.81 -15.14 20.44
N TYR A 15 0.74 -14.17 21.35
CA TYR A 15 0.99 -12.76 21.07
C TYR A 15 2.14 -12.20 21.91
N ASP A 16 3.02 -13.04 22.42
CA ASP A 16 4.19 -12.57 23.17
C ASP A 16 5.28 -12.07 22.22
N ARG A 17 5.90 -10.94 22.58
CA ARG A 17 6.93 -10.29 21.76
C ARG A 17 8.18 -11.16 21.53
N SER A 18 8.44 -12.12 22.41
CA SER A 18 9.55 -13.08 22.26
C SER A 18 9.41 -13.98 21.03
N LEU A 19 8.23 -14.02 20.38
CA LEU A 19 7.99 -14.78 19.16
C LEU A 19 8.61 -14.10 17.92
N LEU A 20 8.92 -12.80 17.96
CA LEU A 20 9.44 -12.07 16.80
C LEU A 20 10.77 -12.63 16.30
N GLU A 21 11.70 -12.93 17.21
CA GLU A 21 13.03 -13.44 16.85
C GLU A 21 12.97 -14.79 16.11
N PRO A 22 12.29 -15.84 16.63
CA PRO A 22 12.16 -17.10 15.90
C PRO A 22 11.35 -16.97 14.60
N LEU A 23 10.38 -16.04 14.51
CA LEU A 23 9.68 -15.74 13.26
C LEU A 23 10.63 -15.13 12.22
N ASP A 24 11.50 -14.19 12.59
CA ASP A 24 12.51 -13.61 11.71
C ASP A 24 13.50 -14.66 11.20
N ALA A 25 13.90 -15.58 12.07
CA ALA A 25 14.80 -16.68 11.70
C ALA A 25 14.14 -17.65 10.68
N LEU A 26 12.85 -17.96 10.87
CA LEU A 26 12.08 -18.77 9.93
C LEU A 26 11.89 -18.07 8.58
N ILE A 27 11.54 -16.79 8.58
CA ILE A 27 11.42 -15.97 7.36
C ILE A 27 12.75 -15.98 6.59
N SER A 28 13.88 -15.80 7.29
CA SER A 28 15.21 -15.84 6.67
C SER A 28 15.51 -17.20 6.06
N LEU A 29 15.11 -18.29 6.71
CA LEU A 29 15.28 -19.64 6.20
C LEU A 29 14.46 -19.87 4.92
N HIS A 30 13.16 -19.54 4.93
CA HIS A 30 12.28 -19.69 3.78
C HIS A 30 12.67 -18.77 2.63
N SER A 31 13.22 -17.58 2.91
CA SER A 31 13.77 -16.67 1.89
C SER A 31 14.96 -17.28 1.13
N SER A 32 15.73 -18.18 1.75
CA SER A 32 16.85 -18.84 1.10
C SER A 32 16.45 -19.85 0.03
N VAL A 33 15.19 -20.25 0.00
CA VAL A 33 14.62 -21.25 -0.92
C VAL A 33 13.41 -20.69 -1.72
N ASP A 34 13.20 -19.38 -1.68
CA ASP A 34 12.11 -18.65 -2.37
C ASP A 34 10.70 -19.19 -2.06
N ASP A 35 10.49 -19.64 -0.81
CA ASP A 35 9.18 -20.12 -0.34
C ASP A 35 8.27 -18.95 0.04
N PHE A 36 7.80 -18.25 -0.98
CA PHE A 36 7.02 -17.01 -0.84
C PHE A 36 5.70 -17.18 -0.08
N GLU A 37 5.06 -18.35 -0.17
CA GLU A 37 3.79 -18.61 0.53
C GLU A 37 4.00 -18.70 2.04
N GLU A 38 5.02 -19.45 2.48
CA GLU A 38 5.34 -19.55 3.90
C GLU A 38 5.88 -18.24 4.46
N ILE A 39 6.70 -17.50 3.71
CA ILE A 39 7.15 -16.15 4.08
C ILE A 39 5.93 -15.24 4.33
N ASN A 40 4.92 -15.23 3.46
CA ASN A 40 3.70 -14.44 3.64
C ASN A 40 2.95 -14.84 4.92
N SER A 41 2.86 -16.14 5.21
CA SER A 41 2.21 -16.66 6.42
C SER A 41 2.91 -16.15 7.69
N LEU A 42 4.24 -16.27 7.73
CA LEU A 42 5.09 -15.84 8.86
C LEU A 42 5.06 -14.31 9.04
N LEU A 43 5.16 -13.55 7.97
CA LEU A 43 5.05 -12.08 8.01
C LEU A 43 3.65 -11.63 8.46
N GLY A 44 2.60 -12.30 8.00
CA GLY A 44 1.23 -12.05 8.46
C GLY A 44 1.09 -12.26 9.96
N ARG A 45 1.75 -13.28 10.49
CA ARG A 45 1.78 -13.57 11.93
C ARG A 45 2.56 -12.50 12.71
N GLN A 46 3.71 -12.05 12.21
CA GLN A 46 4.44 -10.94 12.81
C GLN A 46 3.60 -9.66 12.84
N LEU A 47 2.93 -9.34 11.72
CA LEU A 47 2.05 -8.18 11.62
C LEU A 47 0.94 -8.22 12.67
N GLN A 48 0.29 -9.38 12.83
CA GLN A 48 -0.75 -9.57 13.84
C GLN A 48 -0.20 -9.41 15.26
N LEU A 49 0.98 -9.95 15.54
CA LEU A 49 1.62 -9.83 16.83
C LEU A 49 1.93 -8.37 17.19
N VAL A 50 2.54 -7.63 16.26
CA VAL A 50 2.84 -6.20 16.43
C VAL A 50 1.55 -5.39 16.57
N HIS A 51 0.52 -5.69 15.78
CA HIS A 51 -0.78 -5.04 15.86
C HIS A 51 -1.42 -5.19 17.26
N VAL A 52 -1.35 -6.39 17.85
CA VAL A 52 -1.91 -6.68 19.18
C VAL A 52 -1.09 -6.06 20.29
N THR A 53 0.24 -6.08 20.20
CA THR A 53 1.14 -5.65 21.27
C THR A 53 1.44 -4.16 21.28
N GLU A 54 1.47 -3.52 20.12
CA GLU A 54 1.88 -2.11 19.96
C GLU A 54 0.76 -1.22 19.40
N GLY A 55 -0.33 -1.84 18.94
CA GLY A 55 -1.51 -1.15 18.42
C GLY A 55 -1.55 -1.05 16.88
N PRO A 56 -2.74 -0.69 16.34
CA PRO A 56 -3.01 -0.71 14.91
C PRO A 56 -2.22 0.35 14.11
N ASN A 57 -1.68 1.37 14.77
CA ASN A 57 -1.02 2.49 14.11
C ASN A 57 0.50 2.51 14.38
N ALA A 58 1.06 1.44 14.96
CA ALA A 58 2.47 1.40 15.34
C ALA A 58 3.38 1.37 14.10
N PHE A 59 4.40 2.22 14.09
CA PHE A 59 5.39 2.28 13.01
C PHE A 59 6.20 0.99 12.84
N SER A 60 6.30 0.16 13.88
CA SER A 60 6.90 -1.17 13.81
C SER A 60 6.22 -2.13 12.83
N GLN A 61 4.99 -1.82 12.39
CA GLN A 61 4.31 -2.55 11.31
C GLN A 61 4.90 -2.25 9.92
N LEU A 62 5.50 -1.08 9.71
CA LEU A 62 5.93 -0.63 8.38
C LEU A 62 6.94 -1.57 7.71
N PRO A 63 8.03 -2.03 8.35
CA PRO A 63 8.98 -2.94 7.72
C PRO A 63 8.35 -4.30 7.37
N ILE A 64 7.38 -4.76 8.16
CA ILE A 64 6.65 -6.01 7.90
C ILE A 64 5.76 -5.83 6.66
N LEU A 65 5.01 -4.73 6.59
CA LEU A 65 4.16 -4.39 5.45
C LEU A 65 4.98 -4.24 4.17
N GLU A 66 6.16 -3.63 4.22
CA GLU A 66 7.09 -3.52 3.09
C GLU A 66 7.59 -4.88 2.61
N SER A 67 7.86 -5.80 3.54
CA SER A 67 8.26 -7.17 3.22
C SER A 67 7.10 -7.95 2.59
N LEU A 68 5.87 -7.79 3.11
CA LEU A 68 4.65 -8.37 2.53
C LEU A 68 4.39 -7.84 1.10
N ILE A 69 4.56 -6.54 0.87
CA ILE A 69 4.41 -5.92 -0.46
C ILE A 69 5.40 -6.57 -1.44
N ARG A 70 6.71 -6.60 -1.10
CA ARG A 70 7.73 -7.21 -1.95
C ARG A 70 7.42 -8.66 -2.27
N ASN A 71 7.14 -9.44 -1.25
CA ASN A 71 6.91 -10.87 -1.40
C ASN A 71 5.67 -11.19 -2.24
N ASN A 72 4.58 -10.42 -2.06
CA ASN A 72 3.38 -10.60 -2.87
C ASN A 72 3.54 -10.11 -4.32
N LEU A 73 4.45 -9.17 -4.60
CA LEU A 73 4.82 -8.80 -5.97
C LEU A 73 5.49 -9.95 -6.71
N GLU A 74 6.40 -10.70 -6.07
CA GLU A 74 7.09 -11.85 -6.67
C GLU A 74 6.11 -12.94 -7.14
N ILE A 75 5.03 -13.16 -6.40
CA ILE A 75 4.00 -14.14 -6.74
C ILE A 75 2.80 -13.54 -7.52
N ASN A 76 2.89 -12.27 -7.96
CA ASN A 76 1.84 -11.54 -8.65
C ASN A 76 0.48 -11.52 -7.93
N ASN A 77 0.49 -11.53 -6.59
CA ASN A 77 -0.71 -11.39 -5.77
C ASN A 77 -1.06 -9.91 -5.56
N PHE A 78 -1.55 -9.25 -6.61
CA PHE A 78 -1.82 -7.81 -6.64
C PHE A 78 -2.90 -7.36 -5.67
N GLU A 79 -3.82 -8.24 -5.28
CA GLU A 79 -4.82 -7.94 -4.25
C GLU A 79 -4.14 -7.76 -2.89
N SER A 80 -3.31 -8.71 -2.48
CA SER A 80 -2.55 -8.60 -1.22
C SER A 80 -1.57 -7.42 -1.23
N VAL A 81 -0.92 -7.13 -2.36
CA VAL A 81 -0.08 -5.93 -2.51
C VAL A 81 -0.90 -4.67 -2.25
N THR A 82 -2.10 -4.58 -2.85
CA THR A 82 -3.01 -3.43 -2.66
C THR A 82 -3.40 -3.27 -1.19
N ASN A 83 -3.83 -4.35 -0.54
CA ASN A 83 -4.22 -4.34 0.86
C ASN A 83 -3.05 -3.90 1.78
N ASN A 84 -1.84 -4.34 1.48
CA ASN A 84 -0.66 -3.97 2.27
C ASN A 84 -0.25 -2.49 2.07
N PHE A 85 -0.38 -1.95 0.86
CA PHE A 85 -0.20 -0.50 0.62
C PHE A 85 -1.27 0.32 1.32
N GLU A 86 -2.54 -0.10 1.30
CA GLU A 86 -3.64 0.56 2.00
C GLU A 86 -3.41 0.54 3.53
N ASN A 87 -2.96 -0.59 4.09
CA ASN A 87 -2.60 -0.71 5.50
C ASN A 87 -1.41 0.19 5.86
N ARG A 88 -0.37 0.24 5.01
CA ARG A 88 0.79 1.12 5.22
C ARG A 88 0.38 2.59 5.24
N GLN A 89 -0.47 3.01 4.31
CA GLN A 89 -1.06 4.36 4.31
C GLN A 89 -1.85 4.61 5.60
N TYR A 90 -2.67 3.67 6.02
CA TYR A 90 -3.45 3.78 7.25
C TYR A 90 -2.56 4.02 8.47
N VAL A 91 -1.46 3.29 8.61
CA VAL A 91 -0.49 3.49 9.70
C VAL A 91 0.02 4.94 9.70
N PHE A 92 0.45 5.48 8.56
CA PHE A 92 0.93 6.86 8.49
C PHE A 92 -0.17 7.89 8.76
N LEU A 93 -1.39 7.67 8.27
CA LEU A 93 -2.48 8.63 8.46
C LEU A 93 -2.97 8.67 9.93
N GLN A 94 -2.98 7.54 10.61
CA GLN A 94 -3.52 7.42 11.96
C GLN A 94 -2.48 7.58 13.06
N ASN A 95 -1.19 7.44 12.74
CA ASN A 95 -0.14 7.65 13.75
C ASN A 95 0.04 9.15 14.03
N PRO A 96 -0.09 9.59 15.29
CA PRO A 96 0.03 11.01 15.66
C PRO A 96 1.44 11.58 15.44
N ASP A 97 2.46 10.71 15.43
CA ASP A 97 3.86 11.11 15.25
C ASP A 97 4.24 11.24 13.74
N SER A 98 3.31 10.92 12.84
CA SER A 98 3.54 11.08 11.40
C SER A 98 3.55 12.55 11.01
N SER A 99 4.62 12.99 10.36
CA SER A 99 4.65 14.31 9.74
C SER A 99 3.70 14.39 8.53
N LEU A 100 3.32 15.61 8.16
CA LEU A 100 2.53 15.83 6.94
C LEU A 100 3.22 15.25 5.70
N GLU A 101 4.53 15.42 5.60
CA GLU A 101 5.32 14.89 4.48
C GLU A 101 5.25 13.36 4.41
N GLN A 102 5.36 12.68 5.54
CA GLN A 102 5.21 11.22 5.61
C GLN A 102 3.81 10.77 5.20
N LYS A 103 2.77 11.49 5.64
CA LYS A 103 1.38 11.22 5.24
C LYS A 103 1.20 11.38 3.74
N LEU A 104 1.63 12.49 3.16
CA LEU A 104 1.55 12.74 1.72
C LEU A 104 2.40 11.75 0.91
N ALA A 105 3.60 11.39 1.39
CA ALA A 105 4.43 10.38 0.74
C ALA A 105 3.76 9.01 0.72
N SER A 106 3.17 8.57 1.84
CA SER A 106 2.45 7.29 1.90
C SER A 106 1.24 7.23 0.96
N MET A 107 0.52 8.36 0.83
CA MET A 107 -0.58 8.49 -0.13
C MET A 107 -0.07 8.45 -1.57
N ASP A 108 1.06 9.07 -1.86
CA ASP A 108 1.65 9.05 -3.20
C ASP A 108 2.17 7.66 -3.59
N ASP A 109 2.76 6.93 -2.65
CA ASP A 109 3.18 5.54 -2.87
C ASP A 109 1.99 4.64 -3.22
N LEU A 110 0.90 4.73 -2.46
CA LEU A 110 -0.33 3.99 -2.77
C LEU A 110 -0.93 4.42 -4.13
N ARG A 111 -0.92 5.70 -4.44
CA ARG A 111 -1.37 6.21 -5.74
C ARG A 111 -0.54 5.64 -6.89
N ASN A 112 0.78 5.63 -6.74
CA ASN A 112 1.69 5.07 -7.73
C ASN A 112 1.48 3.55 -7.88
N TRP A 113 1.21 2.85 -6.78
CA TRP A 113 0.80 1.45 -6.83
C TRP A 113 -0.49 1.26 -7.66
N TYR A 114 -1.53 2.04 -7.42
CA TYR A 114 -2.77 1.95 -8.21
C TYR A 114 -2.52 2.18 -9.71
N LEU A 115 -1.67 3.12 -10.09
CA LEU A 115 -1.30 3.34 -11.51
C LEU A 115 -0.48 2.16 -12.07
N THR A 116 0.37 1.56 -11.26
CA THR A 116 1.11 0.35 -11.63
C THR A 116 0.18 -0.83 -11.80
N ALA A 117 -0.71 -1.08 -10.85
CA ALA A 117 -1.71 -2.15 -10.92
C ALA A 117 -2.66 -1.97 -12.11
N PHE A 118 -3.06 -0.74 -12.44
CA PHE A 118 -3.82 -0.43 -13.65
C PHE A 118 -3.11 -0.92 -14.92
N ASN A 119 -1.79 -0.84 -14.99
CA ASN A 119 -1.02 -1.28 -16.15
C ASN A 119 -0.73 -2.79 -16.14
N LEU A 120 -0.55 -3.39 -14.96
CA LEU A 120 -0.19 -4.80 -14.81
C LEU A 120 -1.40 -5.73 -14.86
N ASP A 121 -2.55 -5.31 -14.32
CA ASP A 121 -3.73 -6.15 -14.26
C ASP A 121 -4.38 -6.25 -15.63
N THR A 122 -4.23 -7.41 -16.26
CA THR A 122 -4.88 -7.74 -17.55
C THR A 122 -6.33 -8.20 -17.40
N LYS A 123 -6.80 -8.40 -16.15
CA LYS A 123 -8.16 -8.77 -15.80
C LYS A 123 -9.04 -7.53 -15.71
N GLN A 124 -10.35 -7.70 -15.63
CA GLN A 124 -11.38 -6.64 -15.72
C GLN A 124 -11.35 -5.55 -14.64
N ASN A 125 -10.33 -5.51 -13.76
CA ASN A 125 -10.25 -4.60 -12.62
C ASN A 125 -9.38 -3.34 -12.86
N ARG A 126 -9.00 -3.03 -14.09
CA ARG A 126 -8.13 -1.89 -14.40
C ARG A 126 -8.76 -0.55 -14.02
N LEU A 127 -10.01 -0.32 -14.39
CA LEU A 127 -10.69 0.95 -14.16
C LEU A 127 -10.80 1.32 -12.68
N PRO A 128 -11.17 0.42 -11.75
CA PRO A 128 -11.17 0.70 -10.33
C PRO A 128 -9.83 1.23 -9.78
N TYR A 129 -8.69 0.69 -10.22
CA TYR A 129 -7.37 1.18 -9.81
C TYR A 129 -7.15 2.62 -10.27
N PHE A 130 -7.49 2.94 -11.51
CA PHE A 130 -7.37 4.30 -12.01
C PHE A 130 -8.26 5.28 -11.22
N MET A 131 -9.51 4.91 -10.95
CA MET A 131 -10.43 5.73 -10.16
C MET A 131 -9.92 5.94 -8.72
N LYS A 132 -9.42 4.89 -8.07
CA LYS A 132 -8.80 5.00 -6.74
C LYS A 132 -7.59 5.95 -6.75
N SER A 133 -6.74 5.90 -7.78
CA SER A 133 -5.59 6.81 -7.91
C SER A 133 -6.01 8.28 -8.02
N ARG A 134 -7.11 8.56 -8.72
CA ARG A 134 -7.68 9.92 -8.86
C ARG A 134 -8.23 10.44 -7.55
N ILE A 135 -9.04 9.62 -6.87
CA ILE A 135 -9.62 9.98 -5.57
C ILE A 135 -8.50 10.31 -4.58
N LEU A 136 -7.46 9.48 -4.56
CA LEU A 136 -6.33 9.67 -3.66
C LEU A 136 -5.56 10.97 -3.97
N LEU A 137 -5.36 11.32 -5.24
CA LEU A 137 -4.77 12.61 -5.61
C LEU A 137 -5.63 13.80 -5.15
N GLN A 138 -6.95 13.71 -5.23
CA GLN A 138 -7.84 14.76 -4.72
C GLN A 138 -7.73 14.91 -3.20
N GLN A 139 -7.64 13.79 -2.48
CA GLN A 139 -7.41 13.78 -1.02
C GLN A 139 -6.05 14.39 -0.65
N MET A 140 -4.97 14.02 -1.37
CA MET A 140 -3.65 14.62 -1.17
C MET A 140 -3.67 16.14 -1.38
N LEU A 141 -4.36 16.62 -2.41
CA LEU A 141 -4.52 18.05 -2.68
C LEU A 141 -5.32 18.75 -1.59
N ALA A 142 -6.35 18.12 -1.03
CA ALA A 142 -7.13 18.68 0.07
C ALA A 142 -6.25 18.82 1.33
N VAL A 143 -5.56 17.74 1.73
CA VAL A 143 -4.65 17.73 2.90
C VAL A 143 -3.52 18.76 2.74
N ALA A 144 -2.93 18.86 1.55
CA ALA A 144 -1.86 19.82 1.29
C ALA A 144 -2.34 21.28 1.34
N ARG A 145 -3.56 21.57 0.85
CA ARG A 145 -4.13 22.93 0.90
C ARG A 145 -4.46 23.42 2.30
N GLU A 146 -4.75 22.53 3.23
CA GLU A 146 -4.94 22.90 4.63
C GLU A 146 -3.63 23.30 5.32
N ALA A 147 -2.51 22.81 4.82
CA ALA A 147 -1.20 22.97 5.43
C ALA A 147 -0.27 23.97 4.72
N TYR A 148 -0.44 24.12 3.41
CA TYR A 148 0.38 24.98 2.56
C TYR A 148 -0.47 26.10 1.94
N GLU A 149 0.10 27.30 1.83
CA GLU A 149 -0.49 28.35 0.98
C GLU A 149 -0.40 27.96 -0.50
N GLU A 150 -1.34 28.38 -1.34
CA GLU A 150 -1.46 27.96 -2.75
C GLU A 150 -0.18 28.19 -3.60
N LYS A 151 0.71 29.05 -3.15
CA LYS A 151 1.96 29.44 -3.84
C LYS A 151 3.22 28.78 -3.27
N GLU A 152 3.09 27.95 -2.25
CA GLU A 152 4.24 27.30 -1.66
C GLU A 152 4.80 26.17 -2.55
N GLU A 153 6.11 26.00 -2.50
CA GLU A 153 6.82 24.97 -3.29
C GLU A 153 6.27 23.56 -3.08
N GLY A 154 5.76 23.26 -1.89
CA GLY A 154 5.13 21.98 -1.57
C GLY A 154 3.88 21.62 -2.39
N MET A 155 3.19 22.63 -2.94
CA MET A 155 2.01 22.43 -3.81
C MET A 155 2.38 22.09 -5.25
N VAL A 156 3.55 22.49 -5.73
CA VAL A 156 3.94 22.35 -7.14
C VAL A 156 3.90 20.90 -7.63
N PRO A 157 4.49 19.92 -6.92
CA PRO A 157 4.46 18.53 -7.36
C PRO A 157 3.03 17.97 -7.49
N LEU A 158 2.13 18.35 -6.58
CA LEU A 158 0.74 17.87 -6.57
C LEU A 158 -0.07 18.49 -7.71
N LEU A 159 0.14 19.78 -7.98
CA LEU A 159 -0.50 20.47 -9.10
C LEU A 159 -0.02 19.92 -10.46
N TYR A 160 1.26 19.59 -10.55
CA TYR A 160 1.84 18.91 -11.72
C TYR A 160 1.18 17.54 -11.94
N LYS A 161 1.07 16.70 -10.90
CA LYS A 161 0.40 15.41 -10.96
C LYS A 161 -1.05 15.54 -11.40
N LYS A 162 -1.76 16.56 -10.91
CA LYS A 162 -3.15 16.85 -11.33
C LYS A 162 -3.24 17.26 -12.80
N ALA A 163 -2.31 18.06 -13.29
CA ALA A 163 -2.26 18.45 -14.70
C ALA A 163 -1.98 17.23 -15.59
N LEU A 164 -1.04 16.37 -15.19
CA LEU A 164 -0.69 15.13 -15.89
C LEU A 164 -1.88 14.16 -15.93
N GLU A 165 -2.61 14.00 -14.84
CA GLU A 165 -3.81 13.18 -14.78
C GLU A 165 -4.88 13.66 -15.78
N LYS A 166 -5.11 14.98 -15.85
CA LYS A 166 -6.04 15.55 -16.83
C LYS A 166 -5.59 15.29 -18.26
N TYR A 167 -4.31 15.38 -18.54
CA TYR A 167 -3.76 15.06 -19.85
C TYR A 167 -4.01 13.60 -20.23
N TYR A 168 -3.74 12.64 -19.31
CA TYR A 168 -4.03 11.23 -19.55
C TYR A 168 -5.51 10.95 -19.78
N LEU A 169 -6.40 11.61 -19.02
CA LEU A 169 -7.85 11.50 -19.23
C LEU A 169 -8.27 11.98 -20.62
N MET A 170 -7.75 13.11 -21.07
CA MET A 170 -8.03 13.61 -22.42
C MET A 170 -7.56 12.61 -23.47
N THR A 171 -6.36 12.04 -23.33
CA THR A 171 -5.82 11.05 -24.26
C THR A 171 -6.66 9.77 -24.28
N LEU A 172 -7.11 9.30 -23.12
CA LEU A 172 -8.00 8.13 -23.03
C LEU A 172 -9.37 8.40 -23.67
N LEU A 173 -9.96 9.58 -23.44
CA LEU A 173 -11.25 9.97 -24.01
C LEU A 173 -11.17 10.10 -25.55
N THR A 174 -10.11 10.68 -26.08
CA THR A 174 -9.91 10.76 -27.55
C THR A 174 -9.74 9.38 -28.17
N SER A 175 -9.00 8.46 -27.53
CA SER A 175 -8.87 7.09 -28.02
C SER A 175 -10.14 6.26 -27.93
N VAL A 176 -11.02 6.54 -26.94
CA VAL A 176 -12.33 5.90 -26.82
C VAL A 176 -13.29 6.39 -27.88
N ASP A 177 -13.26 7.69 -28.19
CA ASP A 177 -14.09 8.29 -29.25
C ASP A 177 -13.73 7.74 -30.64
N GLU A 178 -12.44 7.53 -30.90
CA GLU A 178 -11.94 6.88 -32.12
C GLU A 178 -12.36 5.41 -32.25
N LEU A 179 -12.60 4.71 -31.11
CA LEU A 179 -13.05 3.31 -31.07
C LEU A 179 -14.58 3.15 -31.09
N GLY A 180 -15.35 4.26 -31.11
CA GLY A 180 -16.82 4.25 -31.20
C GLY A 180 -17.52 3.78 -29.91
N HIS A 181 -16.88 3.83 -28.77
CA HIS A 181 -17.48 3.58 -27.46
C HIS A 181 -18.01 4.87 -26.85
N ASP A 182 -19.18 4.80 -26.20
CA ASP A 182 -19.83 5.96 -25.62
C ASP A 182 -19.00 6.52 -24.45
N ALA A 183 -18.47 7.74 -24.62
CA ALA A 183 -17.62 8.40 -23.63
C ALA A 183 -18.35 8.65 -22.28
N ASN A 184 -19.68 8.52 -22.24
CA ASN A 184 -20.49 8.70 -21.04
C ASN A 184 -20.24 7.62 -19.96
N ASP A 185 -19.75 6.43 -20.35
CA ASP A 185 -19.44 5.35 -19.40
C ASP A 185 -18.22 5.67 -18.49
N PHE A 186 -17.44 6.71 -18.84
CA PHE A 186 -16.20 7.07 -18.14
C PHE A 186 -16.27 8.37 -17.32
N ILE A 187 -17.34 9.14 -17.45
CA ILE A 187 -17.41 10.53 -16.90
C ILE A 187 -18.20 10.62 -15.58
N PHE A 188 -19.07 9.68 -15.30
CA PHE A 188 -19.99 9.75 -14.15
C PHE A 188 -19.82 8.56 -13.18
N VAL A 189 -18.84 8.67 -12.28
CA VAL A 189 -18.94 8.17 -10.91
C VAL A 189 -18.24 9.15 -9.97
#